data_5efd9a4560116aef453e2a808e33a2b6
#
_entry.id   5efd9a4560116aef453e2a808e33a2b6
#
_cell.length_a   1.000
_cell.length_b   1.000
_cell.length_c   1.000
_cell.angle_alpha   90.00
_cell.angle_beta   90.00
_cell.angle_gamma   90.00
#
_symmetry.space_group_name_H-M   'P 1'
#
loop_
_entity.id
_entity.type
_entity.pdbx_description
1 polymer ?
#
loop_
_entity_poly.entity_id
_entity_poly.type
_entity_poly.pdbx_seq_one_letter_code
_entity_poly.pdbx_strand_id
1 'polypeptide(L)'
;YVENLTQSIAAEAWKLFLEIEEKGGYTEAYKAGLIVERIKASAAAKDKNIATRRQTLLGANQYPNFTEVAGKEITAESVTRKQAEGNVLVPYRGAMAFEEMRLQVDRSGKEPKAFMLTCGNLGMARARSQFSCNFFACAGIKVIDNTYFKSIEEGAKAALESKAQIVVVCASDDDYAEAAPKVKELLGGKAILVVAGAPACAPELEAQGITNFINVKSNVLETLKFYLKEMGI
;
A
#
# COMPACT_ATOMS: atom_id res chain seq x y z
N TYR A 1 -34.33 -13.03 -0.31
CA TYR A 1 -32.91 -12.78 -0.62
C TYR A 1 -31.99 -13.48 0.39
N VAL A 2 -32.15 -13.23 1.69
CA VAL A 2 -31.29 -13.80 2.76
C VAL A 2 -31.33 -15.33 2.75
N GLU A 3 -32.51 -15.93 2.65
CA GLU A 3 -32.68 -17.39 2.56
C GLU A 3 -31.97 -17.99 1.35
N ASN A 4 -32.11 -17.36 0.17
CA ASN A 4 -31.45 -17.81 -1.03
C ASN A 4 -29.92 -17.73 -0.91
N LEU A 5 -29.40 -16.66 -0.29
CA LEU A 5 -27.96 -16.50 -0.04
C LEU A 5 -27.47 -17.57 0.94
N THR A 6 -28.20 -17.83 2.01
CA THR A 6 -27.89 -18.87 2.99
C THR A 6 -27.83 -20.25 2.34
N GLN A 7 -28.82 -20.59 1.51
CA GLN A 7 -28.83 -21.86 0.78
C GLN A 7 -27.66 -21.99 -0.19
N SER A 8 -27.32 -20.90 -0.91
CA SER A 8 -26.17 -20.89 -1.81
C SER A 8 -24.85 -21.11 -1.08
N ILE A 9 -24.65 -20.45 0.06
CA ILE A 9 -23.46 -20.65 0.89
C ILE A 9 -23.40 -22.07 1.44
N ALA A 10 -24.54 -22.61 1.92
CA ALA A 10 -24.62 -23.99 2.41
C ALA A 10 -24.30 -25.01 1.32
N ALA A 11 -24.79 -24.79 0.07
CA ALA A 11 -24.50 -25.65 -1.05
C ALA A 11 -23.01 -25.66 -1.43
N GLU A 12 -22.34 -24.50 -1.41
CA GLU A 12 -20.89 -24.44 -1.69
C GLU A 12 -20.09 -25.08 -0.54
N ALA A 13 -20.46 -24.87 0.71
CA ALA A 13 -19.85 -25.55 1.85
C ALA A 13 -20.02 -27.07 1.77
N TRP A 14 -21.19 -27.55 1.34
CA TRP A 14 -21.47 -28.96 1.16
C TRP A 14 -20.61 -29.59 0.05
N LYS A 15 -20.40 -28.89 -1.06
CA LYS A 15 -19.48 -29.37 -2.12
C LYS A 15 -18.06 -29.54 -1.58
N LEU A 16 -17.59 -28.58 -0.81
CA LEU A 16 -16.26 -28.67 -0.20
C LEU A 16 -16.15 -29.83 0.79
N PHE A 17 -17.22 -30.09 1.57
CA PHE A 17 -17.30 -31.24 2.45
C PHE A 17 -17.21 -32.56 1.67
N LEU A 18 -18.00 -32.70 0.60
CA LEU A 18 -17.96 -33.92 -0.24
C LEU A 18 -16.59 -34.15 -0.88
N GLU A 19 -15.89 -33.10 -1.32
CA GLU A 19 -14.52 -33.20 -1.84
C GLU A 19 -13.55 -33.81 -0.80
N ILE A 20 -13.71 -33.44 0.48
CA ILE A 20 -12.93 -33.98 1.59
C ILE A 20 -13.27 -35.44 1.84
N GLU A 21 -14.57 -35.80 1.82
CA GLU A 21 -15.03 -37.18 2.01
C GLU A 21 -14.54 -38.12 0.90
N GLU A 22 -14.55 -37.65 -0.36
CA GLU A 22 -14.01 -38.39 -1.50
C GLU A 22 -12.51 -38.71 -1.37
N LYS A 23 -11.76 -37.94 -0.57
CA LYS A 23 -10.36 -38.19 -0.26
C LYS A 23 -10.13 -39.14 0.90
N GLY A 24 -11.18 -39.76 1.43
CA GLY A 24 -11.13 -40.65 2.60
C GLY A 24 -11.31 -39.93 3.93
N GLY A 25 -11.99 -38.77 3.90
CA GLY A 25 -12.30 -37.93 5.06
C GLY A 25 -11.19 -36.96 5.43
N TYR A 26 -11.46 -36.15 6.46
CA TYR A 26 -10.60 -35.04 6.86
C TYR A 26 -9.13 -35.44 7.11
N THR A 27 -8.90 -36.54 7.83
CA THR A 27 -7.55 -36.98 8.20
C THR A 27 -6.70 -37.30 6.99
N GLU A 28 -7.24 -38.03 6.01
CA GLU A 28 -6.52 -38.41 4.80
C GLU A 28 -6.35 -37.21 3.87
N ALA A 29 -7.37 -36.36 3.73
CA ALA A 29 -7.28 -35.11 2.99
C ALA A 29 -6.20 -34.15 3.56
N TYR A 30 -6.08 -34.07 4.89
CA TYR A 30 -5.04 -33.29 5.56
C TYR A 30 -3.64 -33.87 5.30
N LYS A 31 -3.45 -35.17 5.48
CA LYS A 31 -2.16 -35.86 5.19
C LYS A 31 -1.76 -35.69 3.72
N ALA A 32 -2.73 -35.73 2.82
CA ALA A 32 -2.51 -35.49 1.38
C ALA A 32 -2.21 -34.02 1.02
N GLY A 33 -2.34 -33.08 1.98
CA GLY A 33 -2.07 -31.67 1.78
C GLY A 33 -3.24 -30.83 1.24
N LEU A 34 -4.38 -31.45 0.90
CA LEU A 34 -5.53 -30.76 0.30
C LEU A 34 -6.01 -29.59 1.17
N ILE A 35 -6.16 -29.82 2.49
CA ILE A 35 -6.64 -28.81 3.43
C ILE A 35 -5.68 -27.61 3.49
N VAL A 36 -4.38 -27.89 3.61
CA VAL A 36 -3.34 -26.87 3.71
C VAL A 36 -3.23 -26.06 2.42
N GLU A 37 -3.35 -26.70 1.27
CA GLU A 37 -3.34 -26.06 -0.05
C GLU A 37 -4.52 -25.10 -0.21
N ARG A 38 -5.73 -25.52 0.15
CA ARG A 38 -6.95 -24.70 0.11
C ARG A 38 -6.84 -23.48 1.02
N ILE A 39 -6.30 -23.66 2.22
CA ILE A 39 -6.09 -22.56 3.16
C ILE A 39 -5.03 -21.58 2.63
N LYS A 40 -3.92 -22.08 2.08
CA LYS A 40 -2.88 -21.23 1.46
C LYS A 40 -3.45 -20.41 0.30
N ALA A 41 -4.28 -20.99 -0.56
CA ALA A 41 -4.92 -20.28 -1.66
C ALA A 41 -5.87 -19.17 -1.16
N SER A 42 -6.69 -19.45 -0.14
CA SER A 42 -7.57 -18.46 0.48
C SER A 42 -6.78 -17.35 1.17
N ALA A 43 -5.68 -17.69 1.86
CA ALA A 43 -4.79 -16.73 2.49
C ALA A 43 -4.14 -15.80 1.46
N ALA A 44 -3.61 -16.34 0.35
CA ALA A 44 -3.01 -15.54 -0.71
C ALA A 44 -4.00 -14.56 -1.36
N ALA A 45 -5.25 -15.00 -1.60
CA ALA A 45 -6.32 -14.14 -2.11
C ALA A 45 -6.64 -13.01 -1.12
N LYS A 46 -6.71 -13.30 0.18
CA LYS A 46 -6.95 -12.32 1.23
C LYS A 46 -5.78 -11.34 1.36
N ASP A 47 -4.55 -11.82 1.35
CA ASP A 47 -3.34 -10.99 1.42
C ASP A 47 -3.30 -10.00 0.24
N LYS A 48 -3.63 -10.46 -0.98
CA LYS A 48 -3.75 -9.59 -2.16
C LYS A 48 -4.82 -8.51 -1.99
N ASN A 49 -6.00 -8.88 -1.44
CA ASN A 49 -7.06 -7.92 -1.20
C ASN A 49 -6.66 -6.87 -0.15
N ILE A 50 -5.92 -7.26 0.89
CA ILE A 50 -5.40 -6.35 1.90
C ILE A 50 -4.31 -5.44 1.30
N ALA A 51 -3.35 -6.01 0.56
CA ALA A 51 -2.27 -5.26 -0.08
C ALA A 51 -2.77 -4.19 -1.06
N THR A 52 -3.89 -4.46 -1.74
CA THR A 52 -4.53 -3.56 -2.73
C THR A 52 -5.68 -2.72 -2.16
N ARG A 53 -5.91 -2.73 -0.85
CA ARG A 53 -7.03 -2.04 -0.17
C ARG A 53 -8.43 -2.45 -0.62
N ARG A 54 -8.59 -3.59 -1.30
CA ARG A 54 -9.91 -4.18 -1.56
C ARG A 54 -10.55 -4.72 -0.28
N GLN A 55 -9.72 -5.08 0.70
CA GLN A 55 -10.13 -5.32 2.07
C GLN A 55 -9.44 -4.31 2.97
N THR A 56 -10.23 -3.43 3.59
CA THR A 56 -9.73 -2.41 4.50
C THR A 56 -9.48 -3.01 5.88
N LEU A 57 -8.27 -2.78 6.38
CA LEU A 57 -7.89 -2.96 7.78
C LEU A 57 -7.63 -1.57 8.35
N LEU A 58 -8.63 -1.05 9.06
CA LEU A 58 -8.60 0.30 9.62
C LEU A 58 -7.37 0.49 10.53
N GLY A 59 -6.63 1.56 10.32
CA GLY A 59 -5.39 1.84 11.05
C GLY A 59 -4.14 1.15 10.49
N ALA A 60 -4.27 0.12 9.66
CA ALA A 60 -3.15 -0.60 9.07
C ALA A 60 -2.91 -0.20 7.60
N ASN A 61 -3.81 -0.60 6.69
CA ASN A 61 -3.67 -0.30 5.26
C ASN A 61 -4.52 0.89 4.80
N GLN A 62 -5.36 1.43 5.68
CA GLN A 62 -6.23 2.58 5.43
C GLN A 62 -6.43 3.36 6.73
N TYR A 63 -6.43 4.70 6.65
CA TYR A 63 -6.59 5.62 7.78
C TYR A 63 -5.62 5.33 8.95
N PRO A 64 -4.30 5.27 8.71
CA PRO A 64 -3.33 5.06 9.77
C PRO A 64 -3.28 6.28 10.69
N ASN A 65 -2.89 6.07 11.94
CA ASN A 65 -2.51 7.17 12.82
C ASN A 65 -1.12 7.69 12.37
N PHE A 66 -1.04 8.96 11.99
CA PHE A 66 0.18 9.58 11.44
C PHE A 66 1.30 9.78 12.46
N THR A 67 0.97 9.75 13.76
CA THR A 67 1.91 10.00 14.85
C THR A 67 2.20 8.76 15.67
N GLU A 68 1.59 7.62 15.34
CA GLU A 68 1.80 6.37 16.04
C GLU A 68 3.20 5.82 15.79
N VAL A 69 3.84 5.37 16.84
CA VAL A 69 5.11 4.65 16.82
C VAL A 69 4.92 3.32 17.52
N ALA A 70 5.55 2.25 17.02
CA ALA A 70 5.45 0.94 17.62
C ALA A 70 5.95 0.93 19.06
N GLY A 71 5.18 0.30 19.96
CA GLY A 71 5.59 0.11 21.35
C GLY A 71 6.88 -0.72 21.44
N LYS A 72 7.63 -0.54 22.54
CA LYS A 72 8.90 -1.26 22.76
C LYS A 72 8.71 -2.78 22.85
N GLU A 73 7.53 -3.22 23.25
CA GLU A 73 7.11 -4.62 23.37
C GLU A 73 6.89 -5.29 22.01
N ILE A 74 6.70 -4.52 20.93
CA ILE A 74 6.54 -5.06 19.59
C ILE A 74 7.91 -5.48 19.05
N THR A 75 8.12 -6.78 18.88
CA THR A 75 9.37 -7.34 18.37
C THR A 75 9.24 -7.66 16.88
N ALA A 76 10.37 -7.74 16.16
CA ALA A 76 10.38 -8.17 14.77
C ALA A 76 9.73 -9.56 14.61
N GLU A 77 10.02 -10.49 15.54
CA GLU A 77 9.42 -11.83 15.52
C GLU A 77 7.89 -11.80 15.66
N SER A 78 7.33 -10.86 16.42
CA SER A 78 5.87 -10.73 16.61
C SER A 78 5.13 -10.26 15.36
N VAL A 79 5.82 -9.62 14.42
CA VAL A 79 5.24 -9.07 13.18
C VAL A 79 5.71 -9.79 11.92
N THR A 80 6.73 -10.64 12.01
CA THR A 80 7.19 -11.43 10.86
C THR A 80 6.39 -12.72 10.73
N ARG A 81 5.85 -12.95 9.54
CA ARG A 81 5.11 -14.18 9.23
C ARG A 81 6.06 -15.37 9.22
N LYS A 82 5.81 -16.35 10.09
CA LYS A 82 6.56 -17.61 10.10
C LYS A 82 6.25 -18.42 8.84
N GLN A 83 7.27 -19.01 8.24
CA GLN A 83 7.07 -19.98 7.15
C GLN A 83 6.77 -21.35 7.73
N ALA A 84 5.82 -22.05 7.12
CA ALA A 84 5.50 -23.43 7.48
C ALA A 84 6.29 -24.40 6.58
N GLU A 85 6.90 -25.40 7.19
CA GLU A 85 7.47 -26.54 6.49
C GLU A 85 6.44 -27.68 6.45
N GLY A 86 6.25 -28.28 5.26
CA GLY A 86 5.30 -29.37 5.05
C GLY A 86 3.83 -28.94 5.19
N ASN A 87 3.00 -29.84 5.70
CA ASN A 87 1.56 -29.69 5.88
C ASN A 87 1.19 -29.04 7.25
N VAL A 88 1.86 -27.93 7.60
CA VAL A 88 1.60 -27.23 8.85
C VAL A 88 0.88 -25.92 8.59
N LEU A 89 -0.18 -25.66 9.37
CA LEU A 89 -0.89 -24.39 9.37
C LEU A 89 -0.22 -23.44 10.36
N VAL A 90 0.28 -22.32 9.87
CA VAL A 90 0.87 -21.28 10.72
C VAL A 90 -0.10 -20.11 10.79
N PRO A 91 -0.63 -19.81 12.00
CA PRO A 91 -1.48 -18.64 12.21
C PRO A 91 -0.73 -17.35 11.92
N TYR A 92 -1.43 -16.37 11.31
CA TYR A 92 -0.90 -15.03 11.10
C TYR A 92 -2.03 -14.00 11.10
N ARG A 93 -1.68 -12.73 11.29
CA ARG A 93 -2.64 -11.62 11.23
C ARG A 93 -2.63 -10.99 9.86
N GLY A 94 -3.80 -10.57 9.35
CA GLY A 94 -3.94 -9.93 8.05
C GLY A 94 -3.15 -8.61 7.93
N ALA A 95 -2.98 -7.87 9.04
CA ALA A 95 -2.21 -6.63 9.06
C ALA A 95 -0.68 -6.84 9.15
N MET A 96 -0.21 -8.06 9.41
CA MET A 96 1.17 -8.37 9.78
C MET A 96 2.22 -7.79 8.80
N ALA A 97 1.96 -7.84 7.49
CA ALA A 97 2.88 -7.30 6.50
C ALA A 97 3.03 -5.76 6.55
N PHE A 98 1.95 -5.04 6.90
CA PHE A 98 2.00 -3.60 7.14
C PHE A 98 2.65 -3.27 8.48
N GLU A 99 2.37 -4.06 9.51
CA GLU A 99 2.99 -3.91 10.84
C GLU A 99 4.51 -4.11 10.75
N GLU A 100 4.97 -5.14 10.04
CA GLU A 100 6.39 -5.41 9.80
C GLU A 100 7.07 -4.24 9.08
N MET A 101 6.49 -3.77 7.98
CA MET A 101 6.99 -2.64 7.21
C MET A 101 7.08 -1.37 8.08
N ARG A 102 6.06 -1.07 8.87
CA ARG A 102 6.03 0.09 9.75
C ARG A 102 7.07 -0.02 10.86
N LEU A 103 7.23 -1.21 11.45
CA LEU A 103 8.24 -1.46 12.47
C LEU A 103 9.66 -1.27 11.92
N GLN A 104 9.92 -1.67 10.66
CA GLN A 104 11.21 -1.42 10.00
C GLN A 104 11.50 0.08 9.90
N VAL A 105 10.52 0.90 9.53
CA VAL A 105 10.66 2.37 9.48
C VAL A 105 10.96 2.92 10.87
N ASP A 106 10.17 2.57 11.88
CA ASP A 106 10.31 3.06 13.25
C ASP A 106 11.70 2.73 13.84
N ARG A 107 12.29 1.60 13.45
CA ARG A 107 13.59 1.12 13.96
C ARG A 107 14.77 1.44 13.06
N SER A 108 14.56 1.99 11.89
CA SER A 108 15.63 2.32 10.93
C SER A 108 16.56 3.44 11.42
N GLY A 109 16.14 4.22 12.42
CA GLY A 109 16.78 5.45 12.83
C GLY A 109 16.66 6.59 11.82
N LYS A 110 15.89 6.39 10.74
CA LYS A 110 15.58 7.37 9.71
C LYS A 110 14.18 7.92 9.88
N GLU A 111 13.98 9.16 9.48
CA GLU A 111 12.66 9.79 9.41
C GLU A 111 12.28 10.06 7.94
N PRO A 112 11.82 9.04 7.20
CA PRO A 112 11.44 9.25 5.81
C PRO A 112 10.25 10.21 5.72
N LYS A 113 10.30 11.14 4.76
CA LYS A 113 9.28 12.18 4.56
C LYS A 113 8.74 12.15 3.16
N ALA A 114 7.43 12.31 3.02
CA ALA A 114 6.73 12.52 1.76
C ALA A 114 6.07 13.91 1.78
N PHE A 115 6.43 14.74 0.80
CA PHE A 115 5.95 16.11 0.66
C PHE A 115 4.86 16.18 -0.40
N MET A 116 3.69 16.71 -0.06
CA MET A 116 2.56 16.89 -0.99
C MET A 116 2.69 18.22 -1.70
N LEU A 117 3.12 18.22 -2.96
CA LEU A 117 3.16 19.39 -3.82
C LEU A 117 1.78 19.56 -4.49
N THR A 118 0.94 20.40 -3.91
CA THR A 118 -0.44 20.65 -4.35
C THR A 118 -0.48 21.85 -5.28
N CYS A 119 -0.94 21.68 -6.51
CA CYS A 119 -1.03 22.73 -7.53
C CYS A 119 -2.20 22.50 -8.50
N GLY A 120 -2.48 23.43 -9.40
CA GLY A 120 -3.54 23.33 -10.39
C GLY A 120 -4.95 23.47 -9.79
N ASN A 121 -5.86 22.58 -10.15
CA ASN A 121 -7.23 22.59 -9.61
C ASN A 121 -7.25 22.27 -8.12
N LEU A 122 -7.66 23.24 -7.29
CA LEU A 122 -7.62 23.13 -5.82
C LEU A 122 -8.39 21.91 -5.28
N GLY A 123 -9.57 21.62 -5.80
CA GLY A 123 -10.40 20.50 -5.34
C GLY A 123 -9.72 19.16 -5.59
N MET A 124 -9.21 18.97 -6.81
CA MET A 124 -8.48 17.76 -7.20
C MET A 124 -7.15 17.63 -6.47
N ALA A 125 -6.38 18.73 -6.37
CA ALA A 125 -5.11 18.74 -5.65
C ALA A 125 -5.29 18.30 -4.19
N ARG A 126 -6.32 18.80 -3.49
CA ARG A 126 -6.63 18.41 -2.10
C ARG A 126 -7.05 16.96 -1.99
N ALA A 127 -7.89 16.46 -2.89
CA ALA A 127 -8.30 15.06 -2.90
C ALA A 127 -7.09 14.12 -3.13
N ARG A 128 -6.20 14.47 -4.07
CA ARG A 128 -4.96 13.74 -4.34
C ARG A 128 -3.97 13.79 -3.15
N SER A 129 -3.85 14.95 -2.49
CA SER A 129 -3.03 15.11 -1.30
C SER A 129 -3.53 14.21 -0.16
N GLN A 130 -4.83 14.23 0.16
CA GLN A 130 -5.40 13.38 1.21
C GLN A 130 -5.19 11.89 0.92
N PHE A 131 -5.41 11.47 -0.32
CA PHE A 131 -5.12 10.09 -0.75
C PHE A 131 -3.66 9.73 -0.52
N SER A 132 -2.74 10.60 -0.93
CA SER A 132 -1.30 10.38 -0.85
C SER A 132 -0.80 10.38 0.60
N CYS A 133 -1.28 11.29 1.44
CA CYS A 133 -0.99 11.30 2.87
C CYS A 133 -1.38 9.97 3.53
N ASN A 134 -2.60 9.51 3.25
CA ASN A 134 -3.08 8.22 3.75
C ASN A 134 -2.24 7.06 3.21
N PHE A 135 -1.81 7.14 1.94
CA PHE A 135 -1.00 6.11 1.29
C PHE A 135 0.36 5.95 1.97
N PHE A 136 1.13 7.01 2.08
CA PHE A 136 2.49 6.97 2.63
C PHE A 136 2.52 6.76 4.15
N ALA A 137 1.55 7.28 4.87
CA ALA A 137 1.48 7.11 6.32
C ALA A 137 1.21 5.64 6.74
N CYS A 138 0.66 4.78 5.86
CA CYS A 138 0.55 3.34 6.14
C CYS A 138 1.91 2.66 6.37
N ALA A 139 2.99 3.21 5.83
CA ALA A 139 4.35 2.74 6.10
C ALA A 139 5.04 3.45 7.27
N GLY A 140 4.38 4.39 7.94
CA GLY A 140 5.04 5.24 8.94
C GLY A 140 5.89 6.36 8.34
N ILE A 141 5.81 6.61 7.02
CA ILE A 141 6.48 7.74 6.37
C ILE A 141 5.78 9.02 6.83
N LYS A 142 6.55 9.98 7.35
CA LYS A 142 6.02 11.29 7.77
C LYS A 142 5.51 12.06 6.56
N VAL A 143 4.26 12.51 6.61
CA VAL A 143 3.64 13.27 5.53
C VAL A 143 3.67 14.76 5.84
N ILE A 144 4.08 15.56 4.84
CA ILE A 144 4.04 17.02 4.88
C ILE A 144 2.92 17.43 3.95
N ASP A 145 1.72 17.63 4.53
CA ASP A 145 0.53 18.05 3.79
C ASP A 145 0.50 19.58 3.70
N ASN A 146 0.45 20.08 2.48
CA ASN A 146 0.42 21.50 2.19
C ASN A 146 -0.96 21.91 1.66
N THR A 147 -1.39 23.10 2.00
CA THR A 147 -2.71 23.57 1.59
C THR A 147 -2.78 23.75 0.08
N TYR A 148 -1.87 24.54 -0.49
CA TYR A 148 -1.82 24.83 -1.93
C TYR A 148 -0.63 25.75 -2.25
N PHE A 149 0.00 25.53 -3.40
CA PHE A 149 1.03 26.42 -3.93
C PHE A 149 0.52 27.19 -5.14
N LYS A 150 0.83 28.50 -5.18
CA LYS A 150 0.39 29.38 -6.27
C LYS A 150 1.17 29.10 -7.56
N SER A 151 2.38 28.58 -7.46
CA SER A 151 3.19 28.15 -8.60
C SER A 151 3.94 26.85 -8.32
N ILE A 152 4.32 26.16 -9.36
CA ILE A 152 5.11 24.93 -9.28
C ILE A 152 6.50 25.22 -8.69
N GLU A 153 7.08 26.37 -9.01
CA GLU A 153 8.38 26.81 -8.51
C GLU A 153 8.38 27.00 -6.99
N GLU A 154 7.32 27.64 -6.46
CA GLU A 154 7.12 27.80 -5.02
C GLU A 154 7.04 26.44 -4.34
N GLY A 155 6.23 25.53 -4.87
CA GLY A 155 6.07 24.18 -4.36
C GLY A 155 7.36 23.35 -4.42
N ALA A 156 8.10 23.39 -5.52
CA ALA A 156 9.36 22.69 -5.68
C ALA A 156 10.45 23.22 -4.73
N LYS A 157 10.52 24.53 -4.54
CA LYS A 157 11.42 25.16 -3.59
C LYS A 157 11.12 24.69 -2.16
N ALA A 158 9.85 24.77 -1.75
CA ALA A 158 9.42 24.30 -0.43
C ALA A 158 9.69 22.79 -0.22
N ALA A 159 9.50 21.97 -1.27
CA ALA A 159 9.82 20.54 -1.22
C ALA A 159 11.32 20.31 -0.97
N LEU A 160 12.20 21.01 -1.65
CA LEU A 160 13.65 20.93 -1.45
C LEU A 160 14.08 21.40 -0.04
N GLU A 161 13.49 22.49 0.44
CA GLU A 161 13.75 23.02 1.78
C GLU A 161 13.29 22.04 2.89
N SER A 162 12.22 21.27 2.65
CA SER A 162 11.71 20.26 3.57
C SER A 162 12.63 19.05 3.74
N LYS A 163 13.56 18.84 2.81
CA LYS A 163 14.44 17.65 2.70
C LYS A 163 13.66 16.35 2.67
N ALA A 164 12.46 16.35 2.10
CA ALA A 164 11.67 15.13 1.90
C ALA A 164 12.31 14.24 0.82
N GLN A 165 12.34 12.94 1.08
CA GLN A 165 12.87 11.95 0.14
C GLN A 165 11.89 11.67 -1.00
N ILE A 166 10.60 11.88 -0.78
CA ILE A 166 9.53 11.71 -1.75
C ILE A 166 8.80 13.03 -1.94
N VAL A 167 8.59 13.44 -3.19
CA VAL A 167 7.73 14.57 -3.55
C VAL A 167 6.60 14.07 -4.41
N VAL A 168 5.38 14.27 -3.94
CA VAL A 168 4.16 13.81 -4.61
C VAL A 168 3.47 15.00 -5.26
N VAL A 169 3.41 15.01 -6.59
CA VAL A 169 2.63 16.00 -7.32
C VAL A 169 1.15 15.65 -7.22
N CYS A 170 0.39 16.57 -6.64
CA CYS A 170 -1.04 16.45 -6.41
C CYS A 170 -1.77 17.54 -7.21
N ALA A 171 -2.32 17.14 -8.36
CA ALA A 171 -3.00 18.02 -9.31
C ALA A 171 -4.18 17.31 -9.98
N SER A 172 -4.86 17.95 -10.92
CA SER A 172 -5.83 17.25 -11.78
C SER A 172 -5.12 16.41 -12.85
N ASP A 173 -5.84 15.46 -13.45
CA ASP A 173 -5.27 14.61 -14.49
C ASP A 173 -4.81 15.44 -15.72
N ASP A 174 -5.51 16.56 -16.01
CA ASP A 174 -5.17 17.47 -17.11
C ASP A 174 -3.89 18.29 -16.83
N ASP A 175 -3.62 18.60 -15.56
CA ASP A 175 -2.48 19.43 -15.16
C ASP A 175 -1.15 18.66 -15.17
N TYR A 176 -1.17 17.32 -15.10
CA TYR A 176 0.06 16.53 -14.94
C TYR A 176 1.01 16.59 -16.14
N ALA A 177 0.49 16.74 -17.35
CA ALA A 177 1.33 16.82 -18.56
C ALA A 177 2.35 17.97 -18.49
N GLU A 178 1.99 19.08 -17.85
CA GLU A 178 2.86 20.24 -17.64
C GLU A 178 3.55 20.20 -16.27
N ALA A 179 2.78 19.91 -15.21
CA ALA A 179 3.28 20.02 -13.84
C ALA A 179 4.37 18.99 -13.51
N ALA A 180 4.21 17.73 -13.91
CA ALA A 180 5.13 16.69 -13.49
C ALA A 180 6.54 16.83 -14.11
N PRO A 181 6.71 17.12 -15.42
CA PRO A 181 8.02 17.40 -16.00
C PRO A 181 8.71 18.61 -15.37
N LYS A 182 7.98 19.68 -15.13
CA LYS A 182 8.49 20.89 -14.52
C LYS A 182 8.95 20.67 -13.08
N VAL A 183 8.20 19.92 -12.28
CA VAL A 183 8.63 19.52 -10.93
C VAL A 183 9.88 18.65 -11.00
N LYS A 184 9.96 17.69 -11.94
CA LYS A 184 11.13 16.84 -12.15
C LYS A 184 12.39 17.65 -12.39
N GLU A 185 12.31 18.62 -13.30
CA GLU A 185 13.42 19.52 -13.61
C GLU A 185 13.88 20.31 -12.37
N LEU A 186 12.94 20.93 -11.65
CA LEU A 186 13.23 21.73 -10.47
C LEU A 186 13.79 20.92 -9.30
N LEU A 187 13.38 19.69 -9.14
CA LEU A 187 13.92 18.79 -8.11
C LEU A 187 15.34 18.33 -8.42
N GLY A 188 15.72 18.25 -9.69
CA GLY A 188 17.09 17.89 -10.12
C GLY A 188 17.57 16.54 -9.56
N GLY A 189 16.68 15.57 -9.41
CA GLY A 189 17.00 14.24 -8.88
C GLY A 189 17.25 14.16 -7.36
N LYS A 190 16.99 15.23 -6.60
CA LYS A 190 17.22 15.26 -5.15
C LYS A 190 16.13 14.57 -4.32
N ALA A 191 15.02 14.20 -4.95
CA ALA A 191 13.93 13.46 -4.32
C ALA A 191 13.26 12.52 -5.34
N ILE A 192 12.61 11.48 -4.85
CA ILE A 192 11.79 10.58 -5.66
C ILE A 192 10.51 11.33 -6.04
N LEU A 193 10.32 11.57 -7.34
CA LEU A 193 9.09 12.18 -7.84
C LEU A 193 8.02 11.13 -8.00
N VAL A 194 6.82 11.43 -7.47
CA VAL A 194 5.63 10.57 -7.56
C VAL A 194 4.45 11.40 -8.08
N VAL A 195 3.67 10.84 -8.99
CA VAL A 195 2.41 11.43 -9.48
C VAL A 195 1.22 10.77 -8.80
N ALA A 196 0.36 11.57 -8.18
CA ALA A 196 -0.84 11.08 -7.49
C ALA A 196 -2.02 10.95 -8.48
N GLY A 197 -2.04 9.90 -9.27
CA GLY A 197 -3.08 9.65 -10.25
C GLY A 197 -2.72 8.55 -11.24
N ALA A 198 -3.57 8.38 -12.23
CA ALA A 198 -3.33 7.58 -13.42
C ALA A 198 -3.81 8.38 -14.65
N PRO A 199 -3.14 9.52 -14.96
CA PRO A 199 -3.59 10.40 -16.03
C PRO A 199 -3.42 9.75 -17.40
N ALA A 200 -4.19 10.22 -18.39
CA ALA A 200 -4.08 9.72 -19.76
C ALA A 200 -2.69 9.99 -20.37
N CYS A 201 -2.00 11.04 -19.91
CA CYS A 201 -0.63 11.38 -20.34
C CYS A 201 0.46 10.54 -19.64
N ALA A 202 0.12 9.50 -18.87
CA ALA A 202 1.13 8.67 -18.20
C ALA A 202 2.19 8.09 -19.16
N PRO A 203 1.87 7.60 -20.37
CA PRO A 203 2.88 7.10 -21.30
C PRO A 203 3.89 8.17 -21.72
N GLU A 204 3.44 9.42 -21.92
CA GLU A 204 4.31 10.56 -22.27
C GLU A 204 5.20 10.96 -21.09
N LEU A 205 4.68 10.87 -19.87
CA LEU A 205 5.46 11.10 -18.64
C LEU A 205 6.50 10.00 -18.42
N GLU A 206 6.13 8.74 -18.66
CA GLU A 206 7.07 7.60 -18.60
C GLU A 206 8.21 7.74 -19.61
N ALA A 207 7.93 8.18 -20.84
CA ALA A 207 8.94 8.47 -21.84
C ALA A 207 9.94 9.56 -21.40
N GLN A 208 9.50 10.46 -20.51
CA GLN A 208 10.34 11.48 -19.88
C GLN A 208 11.00 10.98 -18.59
N GLY A 209 10.87 9.69 -18.26
CA GLY A 209 11.45 9.07 -17.06
C GLY A 209 10.72 9.44 -15.76
N ILE A 210 9.42 9.73 -15.82
CA ILE A 210 8.53 9.87 -14.67
C ILE A 210 7.71 8.58 -14.58
N THR A 211 8.15 7.64 -13.76
CA THR A 211 7.64 6.26 -13.75
C THR A 211 6.87 5.91 -12.47
N ASN A 212 6.86 6.80 -11.47
CA ASN A 212 6.24 6.53 -10.20
C ASN A 212 4.83 7.14 -10.14
N PHE A 213 3.82 6.28 -10.16
CA PHE A 213 2.41 6.67 -10.06
C PHE A 213 1.75 5.94 -8.89
N ILE A 214 0.94 6.66 -8.11
CA ILE A 214 0.11 6.06 -7.08
C ILE A 214 -1.36 6.40 -7.31
N ASN A 215 -2.23 5.41 -7.24
CA ASN A 215 -3.66 5.58 -7.47
C ASN A 215 -4.46 4.49 -6.72
N VAL A 216 -5.78 4.52 -6.85
CA VAL A 216 -6.69 3.58 -6.17
C VAL A 216 -6.52 2.11 -6.58
N LYS A 217 -5.83 1.84 -7.69
CA LYS A 217 -5.54 0.47 -8.17
C LYS A 217 -4.14 0.00 -7.77
N SER A 218 -3.32 0.86 -7.16
CA SER A 218 -1.97 0.51 -6.74
C SER A 218 -1.97 -0.61 -5.70
N ASN A 219 -0.99 -1.51 -5.79
CA ASN A 219 -0.67 -2.41 -4.70
C ASN A 219 0.09 -1.62 -3.63
N VAL A 220 -0.64 -1.17 -2.61
CA VAL A 220 -0.11 -0.26 -1.60
C VAL A 220 1.08 -0.84 -0.87
N LEU A 221 1.00 -2.12 -0.47
CA LEU A 221 2.07 -2.79 0.27
C LEU A 221 3.37 -2.86 -0.55
N GLU A 222 3.28 -3.35 -1.78
CA GLU A 222 4.48 -3.52 -2.62
C GLU A 222 5.05 -2.17 -3.07
N THR A 223 4.20 -1.20 -3.37
CA THR A 223 4.64 0.15 -3.73
C THR A 223 5.36 0.84 -2.56
N LEU A 224 4.85 0.70 -1.33
CA LEU A 224 5.51 1.27 -0.17
C LEU A 224 6.84 0.58 0.14
N LYS A 225 6.90 -0.76 0.06
CA LYS A 225 8.16 -1.51 0.20
C LYS A 225 9.20 -1.07 -0.83
N PHE A 226 8.78 -0.84 -2.07
CA PHE A 226 9.67 -0.30 -3.12
C PHE A 226 10.26 1.05 -2.69
N TYR A 227 9.44 2.01 -2.25
CA TYR A 227 9.95 3.32 -1.82
C TYR A 227 10.85 3.24 -0.58
N LEU A 228 10.52 2.38 0.38
CA LEU A 228 11.40 2.18 1.55
C LEU A 228 12.76 1.64 1.14
N LYS A 229 12.81 0.68 0.24
CA LYS A 229 14.06 0.14 -0.32
C LYS A 229 14.87 1.21 -1.05
N GLU A 230 14.25 2.06 -1.87
CA GLU A 230 14.92 3.19 -2.54
C GLU A 230 15.50 4.20 -1.54
N MET A 231 14.90 4.33 -0.36
CA MET A 231 15.39 5.17 0.75
C MET A 231 16.42 4.45 1.64
N GLY A 232 16.72 3.17 1.36
CA GLY A 232 17.66 2.35 2.14
C GLY A 232 17.10 1.91 3.51
N ILE A 233 15.80 1.65 3.58
CA ILE A 233 15.09 1.16 4.78
C ILE A 233 14.63 -0.27 4.55
#